data_76521155f714fb9ac7532a4e83aa9bad
#
_entry.id   76521155f714fb9ac7532a4e83aa9bad
#
_cell.length_a   1.000
_cell.length_b   1.000
_cell.length_c   1.000
_cell.angle_alpha   90.00
_cell.angle_beta   90.00
_cell.angle_gamma   90.00
#
_symmetry.space_group_name_H-M   'P 1'
#
loop_
_entity.id
_entity.type
_entity.pdbx_description
1 polymer ?
#
loop_
_entity_poly.entity_id
_entity_poly.type
_entity_poly.pdbx_seq_one_letter_code
_entity_poly.pdbx_strand_id
1 'polypeptide(L)'
;MRWLKCLNNGLVSLSSYKHLFNMNIAESGAVGDAITVHDFSEKILEQTVHFHVIKLNGGFFLWVGSNPVLSNLAVSMESKFDSMPLSTLVLGDPSDTTPNSLAQRLTKRTKKQVYVSYGLPMTDSNLSLLVENRIKKEMEVHPDKF
;
A
#
# COMPACT_ATOMS: atom_id res chain seq x y z
N MET A 1 14.26 3.81 -18.97
CA MET A 1 15.36 2.81 -19.01
C MET A 1 16.17 2.68 -17.72
N ARG A 2 16.14 3.62 -16.78
CA ARG A 2 16.74 3.45 -15.44
C ARG A 2 16.06 2.40 -14.56
N TRP A 3 14.83 2.05 -14.84
CA TRP A 3 14.02 1.08 -14.12
C TRP A 3 14.51 -0.37 -14.24
N LEU A 4 15.00 -0.75 -15.41
CA LEU A 4 15.49 -2.11 -15.68
C LEU A 4 16.81 -2.43 -14.96
N LYS A 5 17.63 -1.42 -14.62
CA LYS A 5 18.88 -1.62 -13.88
C LYS A 5 18.69 -1.85 -12.38
N CYS A 6 17.58 -1.35 -11.80
CA CYS A 6 17.25 -1.58 -10.39
C CYS A 6 16.73 -3.00 -10.13
N LEU A 7 16.19 -3.68 -11.14
CA LEU A 7 15.66 -5.04 -11.01
C LEU A 7 16.76 -6.10 -10.85
N ASN A 8 17.98 -5.85 -11.33
CA ASN A 8 19.05 -6.84 -11.30
C ASN A 8 19.85 -6.91 -9.98
N ASN A 9 19.72 -5.95 -9.08
CA ASN A 9 20.56 -5.88 -7.87
C ASN A 9 19.84 -6.09 -6.54
N GLY A 10 18.58 -6.49 -6.51
CA GLY A 10 17.85 -6.82 -5.28
C GLY A 10 17.69 -5.66 -4.27
N LEU A 11 18.24 -4.52 -4.54
CA LEU A 11 18.18 -3.29 -3.76
C LEU A 11 17.42 -2.24 -4.56
N VAL A 12 16.10 -2.32 -4.52
CA VAL A 12 15.29 -1.19 -4.96
C VAL A 12 15.46 -0.10 -3.92
N SER A 13 16.26 0.90 -4.23
CA SER A 13 16.49 2.01 -3.30
C SER A 13 15.22 2.83 -3.13
N LEU A 14 15.02 3.37 -1.93
CA LEU A 14 13.96 4.34 -1.60
C LEU A 14 13.78 5.44 -2.67
N SER A 15 14.87 5.79 -3.35
CA SER A 15 14.93 6.77 -4.44
C SER A 15 14.04 6.39 -5.63
N SER A 16 13.89 5.10 -5.93
CA SER A 16 13.11 4.64 -7.09
C SER A 16 11.60 4.80 -6.89
N TYR A 17 11.12 4.59 -5.66
CA TYR A 17 9.70 4.79 -5.34
C TYR A 17 9.32 6.27 -5.27
N LYS A 18 10.24 7.14 -4.84
CA LYS A 18 10.01 8.59 -4.86
C LYS A 18 9.74 9.12 -6.26
N HIS A 19 10.37 8.56 -7.28
CA HIS A 19 10.11 8.92 -8.66
C HIS A 19 8.75 8.42 -9.18
N LEU A 20 8.31 7.25 -8.74
CA LEU A 20 7.00 6.70 -9.14
C LEU A 20 5.85 7.61 -8.67
N PHE A 21 5.95 8.13 -7.46
CA PHE A 21 4.90 8.95 -6.85
C PHE A 21 5.11 10.45 -7.05
N ASN A 22 6.21 10.88 -7.70
CA ASN A 22 6.56 12.29 -7.97
C ASN A 22 6.33 13.20 -6.74
N MET A 23 6.70 12.69 -5.56
CA MET A 23 6.45 13.37 -4.30
C MET A 23 7.58 14.36 -4.02
N ASN A 24 7.42 15.59 -4.47
CA ASN A 24 8.09 16.71 -3.86
C ASN A 24 7.44 16.96 -2.49
N ILE A 25 7.95 16.28 -1.46
CA ILE A 25 7.61 16.63 -0.08
C ILE A 25 8.33 17.95 0.17
N ALA A 26 7.65 19.06 -0.14
CA ALA A 26 8.12 20.35 0.31
C ALA A 26 8.08 20.33 1.82
N GLU A 27 9.22 20.60 2.46
CA GLU A 27 9.30 20.93 3.88
C GLU A 27 8.59 22.27 4.10
N SER A 28 7.27 22.25 4.09
CA SER A 28 6.51 23.41 4.54
C SER A 28 6.31 23.26 6.03
N GLY A 29 6.85 24.18 6.81
CA GLY A 29 6.72 24.26 8.26
C GLY A 29 5.30 24.59 8.74
N ALA A 30 4.30 23.88 8.23
CA ALA A 30 2.93 23.94 8.72
C ALA A 30 2.77 22.94 9.86
N VAL A 31 2.28 23.38 11.00
CA VAL A 31 1.87 22.58 12.14
C VAL A 31 0.62 21.79 11.75
N GLY A 32 0.82 20.65 11.11
CA GLY A 32 -0.18 19.65 10.76
C GLY A 32 0.50 18.29 10.76
N ASP A 33 -0.24 17.20 10.92
CA ASP A 33 0.33 15.85 10.86
C ASP A 33 1.15 15.71 9.58
N ALA A 34 2.47 15.62 9.73
CA ALA A 34 3.38 15.55 8.60
C ALA A 34 3.07 14.27 7.79
N ILE A 35 3.01 14.41 6.46
CA ILE A 35 3.00 13.27 5.54
C ILE A 35 4.31 12.51 5.73
N THR A 36 4.22 11.26 6.12
CA THR A 36 5.38 10.40 6.31
C THR A 36 5.34 9.22 5.36
N VAL A 37 6.52 8.74 5.00
CA VAL A 37 6.73 7.58 4.13
C VAL A 37 7.41 6.49 4.94
N HIS A 38 6.89 5.27 4.83
CA HIS A 38 7.45 4.10 5.50
C HIS A 38 7.54 2.94 4.50
N ASP A 39 8.74 2.41 4.36
CA ASP A 39 9.05 1.32 3.44
C ASP A 39 9.51 0.10 4.21
N PHE A 40 8.99 -1.05 3.80
CA PHE A 40 9.48 -2.33 4.29
C PHE A 40 9.32 -3.39 3.20
N SER A 41 10.01 -4.50 3.36
CA SER A 41 9.95 -5.62 2.42
C SER A 41 10.09 -6.93 3.17
N GLU A 42 9.56 -7.99 2.58
CA GLU A 42 9.71 -9.35 3.10
C GLU A 42 9.74 -10.35 1.95
N LYS A 43 10.54 -11.39 2.11
CA LYS A 43 10.49 -12.54 1.22
C LYS A 43 9.29 -13.41 1.62
N ILE A 44 8.27 -13.42 0.78
CA ILE A 44 7.05 -14.21 0.99
C ILE A 44 7.02 -15.27 -0.09
N LEU A 45 7.01 -16.54 0.33
CA LEU A 45 7.21 -17.67 -0.57
C LEU A 45 8.54 -17.50 -1.33
N GLU A 46 8.53 -17.61 -2.67
CA GLU A 46 9.74 -17.51 -3.50
C GLU A 46 10.01 -16.09 -4.04
N GLN A 47 9.20 -15.09 -3.66
CA GLN A 47 9.32 -13.72 -4.16
C GLN A 47 9.51 -12.69 -3.06
N THR A 48 10.23 -11.63 -3.38
CA THR A 48 10.34 -10.46 -2.49
C THR A 48 9.17 -9.53 -2.75
N VAL A 49 8.39 -9.27 -1.71
CA VAL A 49 7.29 -8.33 -1.72
C VAL A 49 7.71 -7.04 -1.03
N HIS A 50 7.49 -5.94 -1.71
CA HIS A 50 7.77 -4.59 -1.21
C HIS A 50 6.47 -3.92 -0.80
N PHE A 51 6.56 -3.15 0.27
CA PHE A 51 5.46 -2.39 0.84
C PHE A 51 5.89 -0.94 0.97
N HIS A 52 5.05 -0.04 0.50
CA HIS A 52 5.27 1.40 0.60
C HIS A 52 4.04 2.05 1.19
N VAL A 53 4.19 2.68 2.34
CA VAL A 53 3.11 3.33 3.06
C VAL A 53 3.35 4.83 3.05
N ILE A 54 2.35 5.58 2.64
CA ILE A 54 2.32 7.03 2.74
C ILE A 54 1.22 7.39 3.73
N LYS A 55 1.61 7.88 4.90
CA LYS A 55 0.66 8.39 5.87
C LYS A 55 0.15 9.75 5.43
N LEU A 56 -1.16 9.86 5.36
CA LEU A 56 -1.89 11.08 5.00
C LEU A 56 -2.65 11.60 6.23
N ASN A 57 -3.13 12.83 6.15
CA ASN A 57 -4.03 13.34 7.17
C ASN A 57 -5.40 12.62 7.07
N GLY A 58 -5.73 11.85 8.09
CA GLY A 58 -6.97 11.09 8.15
C GLY A 58 -6.97 9.75 7.42
N GLY A 59 -5.85 9.32 6.85
CA GLY A 59 -5.76 8.07 6.13
C GLY A 59 -4.34 7.70 5.74
N PHE A 60 -4.21 6.68 4.90
CA PHE A 60 -2.92 6.29 4.33
C PHE A 60 -3.09 5.63 2.96
N PHE A 61 -2.03 5.71 2.19
CA PHE A 61 -1.85 4.98 0.94
C PHE A 61 -0.88 3.83 1.18
N LEU A 62 -1.26 2.64 0.76
CA LEU A 62 -0.43 1.43 0.81
C LEU A 62 -0.25 0.89 -0.61
N TRP A 63 0.98 0.80 -1.04
CA TRP A 63 1.36 0.07 -2.24
C TRP A 63 2.01 -1.26 -1.88
N VAL A 64 1.60 -2.33 -2.56
CA VAL A 64 2.13 -3.68 -2.40
C VAL A 64 2.47 -4.25 -3.76
N GLY A 65 3.69 -4.70 -3.95
CA GLY A 65 4.10 -5.28 -5.21
C GLY A 65 5.51 -5.84 -5.21
N SER A 66 5.84 -6.56 -6.25
CA SER A 66 7.21 -7.04 -6.52
C SER A 66 7.92 -6.18 -7.58
N ASN A 67 7.17 -5.50 -8.42
CA ASN A 67 7.66 -4.61 -9.46
C ASN A 67 7.10 -3.19 -9.24
N PRO A 68 7.87 -2.12 -9.49
CA PRO A 68 7.48 -0.74 -9.23
C PRO A 68 6.45 -0.23 -10.26
N VAL A 69 5.28 -0.80 -10.28
CA VAL A 69 4.17 -0.42 -11.16
C VAL A 69 2.96 -0.11 -10.29
N LEU A 70 2.30 1.02 -10.56
CA LEU A 70 1.00 1.33 -9.99
C LEU A 70 -0.06 0.59 -10.81
N SER A 71 -0.48 -0.56 -10.31
CA SER A 71 -1.54 -1.35 -10.92
C SER A 71 -2.85 -1.16 -10.16
N ASN A 72 -3.62 -2.18 -9.97
CA ASN A 72 -4.92 -2.15 -9.30
C ASN A 72 -4.95 -1.25 -8.06
N LEU A 73 -5.69 -0.15 -8.14
CA LEU A 73 -5.86 0.82 -7.05
C LEU A 73 -7.29 0.81 -6.58
N ALA A 74 -7.49 0.59 -5.30
CA ALA A 74 -8.79 0.70 -4.63
C ALA A 74 -8.74 1.73 -3.51
N VAL A 75 -9.88 2.32 -3.21
CA VAL A 75 -10.08 3.20 -2.05
C VAL A 75 -11.20 2.66 -1.18
N SER A 76 -11.02 2.73 0.12
CA SER A 76 -12.05 2.39 1.10
C SER A 76 -12.17 3.46 2.18
N MET A 77 -13.39 3.68 2.63
CA MET A 77 -13.71 4.62 3.72
C MET A 77 -14.80 4.04 4.61
N GLU A 78 -14.85 4.50 5.85
CA GLU A 78 -15.95 4.14 6.74
C GLU A 78 -17.29 4.70 6.23
N SER A 79 -18.33 3.89 6.40
CA SER A 79 -19.69 4.33 6.19
C SER A 79 -20.32 4.73 7.53
N LYS A 80 -21.05 5.84 7.55
CA LYS A 80 -21.86 6.23 8.72
C LYS A 80 -23.14 5.42 8.85
N PHE A 81 -23.54 4.74 7.79
CA PHE A 81 -24.83 4.05 7.68
C PHE A 81 -24.72 2.54 7.65
N ASP A 82 -23.52 2.02 7.44
CA ASP A 82 -23.26 0.60 7.32
C ASP A 82 -22.06 0.19 8.20
N SER A 83 -22.14 -1.00 8.77
CA SER A 83 -21.04 -1.60 9.54
C SER A 83 -19.83 -2.04 8.68
N MET A 84 -20.05 -2.16 7.37
CA MET A 84 -19.02 -2.47 6.41
C MET A 84 -18.51 -1.20 5.73
N PRO A 85 -17.19 -1.00 5.64
CA PRO A 85 -16.63 0.11 4.89
C PRO A 85 -17.02 0.05 3.42
N LEU A 86 -17.23 1.22 2.83
CA LEU A 86 -17.43 1.36 1.39
C LEU A 86 -16.07 1.23 0.69
N SER A 87 -16.02 0.53 -0.43
CA SER A 87 -14.83 0.47 -1.27
C SER A 87 -15.18 0.56 -2.75
N THR A 88 -14.25 1.10 -3.51
CA THR A 88 -14.35 1.16 -4.97
C THR A 88 -12.99 0.95 -5.61
N LEU A 89 -12.98 0.29 -6.75
CA LEU A 89 -11.82 0.19 -7.59
C LEU A 89 -11.68 1.50 -8.40
N VAL A 90 -10.52 2.12 -8.31
CA VAL A 90 -10.20 3.36 -9.02
C VAL A 90 -9.46 3.05 -10.33
N LEU A 91 -8.57 2.08 -10.30
CA LEU A 91 -7.74 1.66 -11.43
C LEU A 91 -7.53 0.15 -11.37
N GLY A 92 -7.62 -0.53 -12.51
CA GLY A 92 -7.28 -1.95 -12.64
C GLY A 92 -8.42 -2.80 -13.17
N ASP A 93 -8.28 -4.10 -13.02
CA ASP A 93 -9.25 -5.09 -13.49
C ASP A 93 -10.39 -5.25 -12.48
N PRO A 94 -11.66 -5.01 -12.89
CA PRO A 94 -12.81 -5.22 -12.02
C PRO A 94 -13.00 -6.67 -11.54
N SER A 95 -12.41 -7.64 -12.22
CA SER A 95 -12.44 -9.04 -11.80
C SER A 95 -11.53 -9.34 -10.61
N ASP A 96 -10.51 -8.52 -10.39
CA ASP A 96 -9.63 -8.62 -9.22
C ASP A 96 -10.23 -7.90 -8.03
N THR A 97 -10.82 -8.66 -7.13
CA THR A 97 -11.42 -8.12 -5.89
C THR A 97 -10.41 -7.98 -4.75
N THR A 98 -9.17 -8.38 -4.92
CA THR A 98 -8.13 -8.37 -3.87
C THR A 98 -7.87 -6.97 -3.34
N PRO A 99 -7.65 -5.93 -4.19
CA PRO A 99 -7.41 -4.58 -3.69
C PRO A 99 -8.57 -4.03 -2.87
N ASN A 100 -9.81 -4.20 -3.36
CA ASN A 100 -11.03 -3.77 -2.67
C ASN A 100 -11.18 -4.44 -1.31
N SER A 101 -11.04 -5.75 -1.27
CA SER A 101 -11.17 -6.54 -0.05
C SER A 101 -10.13 -6.19 0.98
N LEU A 102 -8.87 -5.99 0.56
CA LEU A 102 -7.79 -5.58 1.44
C LEU A 102 -8.03 -4.16 1.98
N ALA A 103 -8.40 -3.21 1.12
CA ALA A 103 -8.71 -1.85 1.53
C ALA A 103 -9.85 -1.80 2.56
N GLN A 104 -10.94 -2.56 2.36
CA GLN A 104 -12.05 -2.65 3.31
C GLN A 104 -11.60 -3.20 4.69
N ARG A 105 -10.82 -4.27 4.70
CA ARG A 105 -10.33 -4.87 5.96
C ARG A 105 -9.41 -3.92 6.72
N LEU A 106 -8.54 -3.20 6.01
CA LEU A 106 -7.67 -2.19 6.62
C LEU A 106 -8.45 -1.00 7.15
N THR A 107 -9.44 -0.49 6.39
CA THR A 107 -10.34 0.57 6.86
C THR A 107 -11.10 0.15 8.11
N LYS A 108 -11.67 -1.07 8.10
CA LYS A 108 -12.39 -1.59 9.27
C LYS A 108 -11.51 -1.66 10.53
N ARG A 109 -10.24 -2.02 10.36
CA ARG A 109 -9.26 -2.12 11.46
C ARG A 109 -8.80 -0.76 11.97
N THR A 110 -8.48 0.16 11.06
CA THR A 110 -7.85 1.45 11.40
C THR A 110 -8.82 2.58 11.62
N LYS A 111 -10.06 2.44 11.15
CA LYS A 111 -11.07 3.51 11.13
C LYS A 111 -10.63 4.73 10.32
N LYS A 112 -9.78 4.51 9.34
CA LYS A 112 -9.20 5.54 8.46
C LYS A 112 -9.56 5.27 7.01
N GLN A 113 -9.51 6.31 6.19
CA GLN A 113 -9.57 6.15 4.73
C GLN A 113 -8.30 5.49 4.24
N VAL A 114 -8.42 4.43 3.44
CA VAL A 114 -7.30 3.63 2.97
C VAL A 114 -7.32 3.53 1.45
N TYR A 115 -6.18 3.82 0.84
CA TYR A 115 -5.91 3.59 -0.56
C TYR A 115 -4.96 2.40 -0.67
N VAL A 116 -5.31 1.39 -1.46
CA VAL A 116 -4.49 0.21 -1.68
C VAL A 116 -4.20 0.02 -3.15
N SER A 117 -2.93 0.00 -3.51
CA SER A 117 -2.47 -0.50 -4.80
C SER A 117 -1.86 -1.89 -4.62
N TYR A 118 -2.39 -2.88 -5.31
CA TYR A 118 -1.99 -4.27 -5.18
C TYR A 118 -1.51 -4.82 -6.52
N GLY A 119 -0.20 -5.03 -6.64
CA GLY A 119 0.48 -5.43 -7.86
C GLY A 119 1.05 -6.86 -7.85
N LEU A 120 0.46 -7.75 -7.04
CA LEU A 120 0.86 -9.16 -7.00
C LEU A 120 -0.13 -10.04 -7.79
N PRO A 121 0.31 -11.20 -8.32
CA PRO A 121 -0.57 -12.11 -9.04
C PRO A 121 -1.72 -12.63 -8.19
N MET A 122 -2.92 -12.70 -8.77
CA MET A 122 -4.12 -13.25 -8.14
C MET A 122 -4.10 -14.77 -7.91
N THR A 123 -3.12 -15.46 -8.47
CA THR A 123 -3.12 -16.93 -8.60
C THR A 123 -2.95 -17.68 -7.28
N ASP A 124 -2.57 -16.99 -6.21
CA ASP A 124 -2.29 -17.64 -4.93
C ASP A 124 -3.01 -16.94 -3.76
N SER A 125 -4.09 -17.57 -3.30
CA SER A 125 -4.83 -17.09 -2.12
C SER A 125 -3.98 -17.12 -0.84
N ASN A 126 -3.00 -18.01 -0.74
CA ASN A 126 -2.07 -18.06 0.37
C ASN A 126 -1.15 -16.84 0.39
N LEU A 127 -0.72 -16.38 -0.77
CA LEU A 127 0.10 -15.19 -0.90
C LEU A 127 -0.63 -13.95 -0.34
N SER A 128 -1.88 -13.75 -0.73
CA SER A 128 -2.65 -12.60 -0.26
C SER A 128 -2.88 -12.61 1.25
N LEU A 129 -3.07 -13.80 1.84
CA LEU A 129 -3.19 -13.95 3.30
C LEU A 129 -1.87 -13.63 4.02
N LEU A 130 -0.75 -14.11 3.50
CA LEU A 130 0.59 -13.84 4.07
C LEU A 130 0.94 -12.36 3.98
N VAL A 131 0.62 -11.72 2.85
CA VAL A 131 0.77 -10.28 2.64
C VAL A 131 -0.04 -9.49 3.67
N GLU A 132 -1.32 -9.84 3.85
CA GLU A 132 -2.17 -9.18 4.82
C GLU A 132 -1.67 -9.35 6.27
N ASN A 133 -1.22 -10.53 6.62
CA ASN A 133 -0.65 -10.81 7.95
C ASN A 133 0.62 -10.00 8.19
N ARG A 134 1.45 -9.84 7.16
CA ARG A 134 2.65 -9.00 7.24
C ARG A 134 2.31 -7.54 7.47
N ILE A 135 1.31 -7.01 6.77
CA ILE A 135 0.82 -5.64 6.96
C ILE A 135 0.30 -5.45 8.39
N LYS A 136 -0.51 -6.38 8.88
CA LYS A 136 -1.04 -6.33 10.25
C LYS A 136 0.06 -6.30 11.30
N LYS A 137 1.09 -7.14 11.13
CA LYS A 137 2.26 -7.17 12.01
C LYS A 137 3.01 -5.83 11.99
N GLU A 138 3.18 -5.23 10.82
CA GLU A 138 3.83 -3.92 10.70
C GLU A 138 3.03 -2.82 11.39
N MET A 139 1.70 -2.84 11.28
CA MET A 139 0.82 -1.91 11.99
C MET A 139 0.90 -2.03 13.51
N GLU A 140 1.19 -3.24 14.03
CA GLU A 140 1.36 -3.46 15.47
C GLU A 140 2.70 -2.94 15.97
N VAL A 141 3.75 -3.08 15.18
CA VAL A 141 5.10 -2.62 15.52
C VAL A 141 5.27 -1.11 15.31
N HIS A 142 4.67 -0.58 14.26
CA HIS A 142 4.79 0.82 13.84
C HIS A 142 3.42 1.49 13.63
N PRO A 143 2.58 1.61 14.67
CA PRO A 143 1.23 2.18 14.52
C PRO A 143 1.25 3.65 14.12
N ASP A 144 2.34 4.35 14.35
CA ASP A 144 2.55 5.75 13.97
C ASP A 144 2.72 5.97 12.46
N LYS A 145 2.96 4.91 11.69
CA LYS A 145 3.20 4.94 10.24
C LYS A 145 1.93 4.75 9.40
N PHE A 146 0.81 4.43 10.02
CA PHE A 146 -0.45 4.14 9.36
C PHE A 146 -1.56 5.09 9.76
#